data_479cbbaacd90f8bc75c0df665d74120b
#
_entry.id   479cbbaacd90f8bc75c0df665d74120b
#
_cell.length_a   1.000
_cell.length_b   1.000
_cell.length_c   1.000
_cell.angle_alpha   90.00
_cell.angle_beta   90.00
_cell.angle_gamma   90.00
#
_symmetry.space_group_name_H-M   'P 1'
#
loop_
_entity.id
_entity.type
_entity.pdbx_description
1 polymer ?
#
loop_
_entity_poly.entity_id
_entity_poly.type
_entity_poly.pdbx_seq_one_letter_code
_entity_poly.pdbx_strand_id
1 'polypeptide(L)'
;PNCSSAASDVYKRQIESKDQIEKCAELLKSNKLTTLRAGCFKPRTSPYSFQGLGLEGLKMLSDIRDKYGFNIISEVKDASHVDDVIEYTDIIQIGAKAMYDHGILRETGRQRKPVLLKRGFGSNLQEFVQAAEFILSEGNPNVMLCERGIRTFETKTRFTLDLCGVSFLKEHTNLPIILDTSHAMGYSYGVPDLTRACVAMGIDGLLIESHPNPSEAKSDASQQLNFDEFNKMFESLKPICKAVNRNLI
;
A
#
# COMPACT_ATOMS: atom_id res chain seq x y z
N PRO A 1 -7.30 4.91 -21.67
CA PRO A 1 -6.73 5.96 -20.85
C PRO A 1 -5.25 5.69 -20.65
N ASN A 2 -4.42 6.68 -20.98
CA ASN A 2 -2.99 6.62 -20.71
C ASN A 2 -2.77 6.65 -19.19
N CYS A 3 -2.73 5.51 -18.53
CA CYS A 3 -2.10 5.37 -17.23
C CYS A 3 -0.60 5.39 -17.40
N SER A 4 -0.07 6.56 -17.74
CA SER A 4 1.37 6.83 -17.78
C SER A 4 1.88 7.39 -16.45
N SER A 5 1.12 7.23 -15.37
CA SER A 5 1.59 7.59 -14.04
C SER A 5 2.27 6.38 -13.44
N ALA A 6 3.56 6.41 -13.49
CA ALA A 6 4.45 5.55 -12.78
C ALA A 6 4.15 5.48 -11.29
N ALA A 7 4.63 4.39 -10.76
CA ALA A 7 4.75 4.05 -9.37
C ALA A 7 4.85 5.26 -8.46
N SER A 8 3.74 5.68 -7.91
CA SER A 8 3.76 6.50 -6.73
C SER A 8 4.19 5.60 -5.58
N ASP A 9 5.38 5.83 -5.05
CA ASP A 9 5.83 5.15 -3.85
C ASP A 9 4.95 5.58 -2.70
N VAL A 10 4.23 4.61 -2.18
CA VAL A 10 3.37 4.83 -1.04
C VAL A 10 4.14 4.45 0.20
N TYR A 11 4.53 5.46 0.95
CA TYR A 11 5.06 5.27 2.28
C TYR A 11 4.00 4.65 3.18
N LYS A 12 4.27 3.45 3.70
CA LYS A 12 3.32 2.73 4.55
C LYS A 12 3.76 2.72 6.00
N ARG A 13 2.92 3.25 6.90
CA ARG A 13 3.10 3.07 8.33
C ARG A 13 1.82 3.21 9.15
N GLN A 14 1.89 2.69 10.39
CA GLN A 14 1.01 3.12 11.46
C GLN A 14 1.44 4.51 11.94
N ILE A 15 0.52 5.45 12.07
CA ILE A 15 0.82 6.73 12.71
C ILE A 15 1.02 6.48 14.20
N GLU A 16 2.16 6.90 14.71
CA GLU A 16 2.54 6.74 16.12
C GLU A 16 2.70 8.08 16.82
N SER A 17 3.07 9.12 16.08
CA SER A 17 3.20 10.50 16.55
C SER A 17 3.22 11.50 15.41
N LYS A 18 2.97 12.78 15.72
CA LYS A 18 3.03 13.88 14.76
C LYS A 18 4.46 14.07 14.22
N ASP A 19 5.47 14.04 15.07
CA ASP A 19 6.89 14.18 14.68
C ASP A 19 7.31 13.12 13.66
N GLN A 20 6.87 11.88 13.90
CA GLN A 20 7.17 10.79 12.99
C GLN A 20 6.57 10.99 11.60
N ILE A 21 5.28 11.34 11.51
CA ILE A 21 4.63 11.49 10.21
C ILE A 21 5.16 12.71 9.46
N GLU A 22 5.57 13.78 10.15
CA GLU A 22 6.25 14.94 9.56
C GLU A 22 7.58 14.56 8.92
N LYS A 23 8.45 13.84 9.63
CA LYS A 23 9.73 13.34 9.08
C LYS A 23 9.52 12.49 7.82
N CYS A 24 8.45 11.69 7.81
CA CYS A 24 8.10 10.88 6.65
C CYS A 24 7.62 11.74 5.47
N ALA A 25 6.83 12.76 5.74
CA ALA A 25 6.39 13.72 4.74
C ALA A 25 7.57 14.47 4.12
N GLU A 26 8.57 14.83 4.93
CA GLU A 26 9.80 15.46 4.44
C GLU A 26 10.62 14.53 3.52
N LEU A 27 10.73 13.23 3.86
CA LEU A 27 11.36 12.24 2.99
C LEU A 27 10.65 12.14 1.64
N LEU A 28 9.32 12.07 1.65
CA LEU A 28 8.54 11.99 0.41
C LEU A 28 8.73 13.25 -0.44
N LYS A 29 8.63 14.42 0.17
CA LYS A 29 8.83 15.71 -0.52
C LYS A 29 10.22 15.82 -1.13
N SER A 30 11.28 15.40 -0.42
CA SER A 30 12.65 15.44 -0.92
C SER A 30 12.85 14.54 -2.15
N ASN A 31 12.11 13.44 -2.22
CA ASN A 31 12.10 12.51 -3.36
C ASN A 31 11.05 12.87 -4.42
N LYS A 32 10.31 13.99 -4.28
CA LYS A 32 9.24 14.43 -5.18
C LYS A 32 8.07 13.45 -5.27
N LEU A 33 7.88 12.63 -4.26
CA LEU A 33 6.76 11.70 -4.15
C LEU A 33 5.50 12.42 -3.70
N THR A 34 4.34 11.99 -4.17
CA THR A 34 3.07 12.69 -3.98
C THR A 34 2.02 11.90 -3.20
N THR A 35 2.34 10.67 -2.81
CA THR A 35 1.37 9.80 -2.14
C THR A 35 1.93 9.24 -0.84
N LEU A 36 1.18 9.45 0.24
CA LEU A 36 1.49 8.95 1.58
C LEU A 36 0.43 7.93 2.01
N ARG A 37 0.86 6.72 2.32
CA ARG A 37 -0.02 5.72 2.95
C ARG A 37 0.30 5.60 4.42
N ALA A 38 -0.69 5.80 5.28
CA ALA A 38 -0.53 5.56 6.71
C ALA A 38 -1.77 4.91 7.32
N GLY A 39 -1.56 3.95 8.23
CA GLY A 39 -2.64 3.28 8.95
C GLY A 39 -3.02 4.07 10.20
N CYS A 40 -4.31 4.33 10.38
CA CYS A 40 -4.86 4.92 11.59
C CYS A 40 -5.54 3.88 12.48
N PHE A 41 -6.00 2.80 11.87
CA PHE A 41 -6.61 1.66 12.54
C PHE A 41 -5.74 0.41 12.31
N LYS A 42 -5.51 -0.38 13.36
CA LYS A 42 -4.74 -1.62 13.23
C LYS A 42 -5.51 -2.80 13.84
N PRO A 43 -6.04 -3.70 13.01
CA PRO A 43 -6.68 -4.90 13.52
C PRO A 43 -5.63 -5.79 14.20
N ARG A 44 -5.80 -6.06 15.47
CA ARG A 44 -4.92 -6.93 16.28
C ARG A 44 -5.69 -8.14 16.77
N THR A 45 -4.99 -9.23 16.96
CA THR A 45 -5.53 -10.43 17.62
C THR A 45 -5.65 -10.25 19.13
N SER A 46 -4.83 -9.37 19.72
CA SER A 46 -4.90 -9.03 21.14
C SER A 46 -5.48 -7.63 21.34
N PRO A 47 -6.51 -7.45 22.19
CA PRO A 47 -7.07 -6.14 22.51
C PRO A 47 -6.09 -5.24 23.28
N TYR A 48 -5.06 -5.81 23.90
CA TYR A 48 -4.04 -5.05 24.65
C TYR A 48 -2.93 -4.46 23.78
N SER A 49 -2.87 -4.81 22.50
CA SER A 49 -1.89 -4.25 21.56
C SER A 49 -2.35 -2.88 21.06
N PHE A 50 -1.39 -2.05 20.62
CA PHE A 50 -1.68 -0.76 20.03
C PHE A 50 -2.64 -0.89 18.83
N GLN A 51 -3.82 -0.27 18.93
CA GLN A 51 -4.91 -0.38 17.94
C GLN A 51 -4.84 0.71 16.85
N GLY A 52 -3.89 1.64 16.94
CA GLY A 52 -3.81 2.84 16.11
C GLY A 52 -4.39 4.07 16.81
N LEU A 53 -4.21 5.24 16.20
CA LEU A 53 -4.73 6.52 16.72
C LEU A 53 -6.18 6.81 16.27
N GLY A 54 -6.78 5.94 15.46
CA GLY A 54 -8.15 6.11 14.99
C GLY A 54 -8.38 7.44 14.27
N LEU A 55 -9.48 8.11 14.61
CA LEU A 55 -9.87 9.39 14.03
C LEU A 55 -8.83 10.51 14.25
N GLU A 56 -8.14 10.52 15.38
CA GLU A 56 -7.05 11.48 15.63
C GLU A 56 -5.91 11.31 14.61
N GLY A 57 -5.55 10.06 14.32
CA GLY A 57 -4.58 9.76 13.27
C GLY A 57 -5.03 10.21 11.87
N LEU A 58 -6.32 10.05 11.54
CA LEU A 58 -6.87 10.52 10.27
C LEU A 58 -6.80 12.06 10.16
N LYS A 59 -7.09 12.80 11.22
CA LYS A 59 -6.95 14.26 11.25
C LYS A 59 -5.50 14.69 11.06
N MET A 60 -4.54 14.01 11.71
CA MET A 60 -3.11 14.28 11.49
C MET A 60 -2.70 14.05 10.03
N LEU A 61 -3.24 13.02 9.36
CA LEU A 61 -3.01 12.79 7.93
C LEU A 61 -3.58 13.90 7.06
N SER A 62 -4.77 14.38 7.38
CA SER A 62 -5.39 15.50 6.68
C SER A 62 -4.53 16.77 6.79
N ASP A 63 -4.00 17.07 7.99
CA ASP A 63 -3.08 18.20 8.19
C ASP A 63 -1.82 18.07 7.31
N ILE A 64 -1.24 16.87 7.23
CA ILE A 64 -0.10 16.57 6.36
C ILE A 64 -0.45 16.71 4.88
N ARG A 65 -1.62 16.21 4.46
CA ARG A 65 -2.16 16.37 3.11
C ARG A 65 -2.19 17.85 2.72
N ASP A 66 -2.81 18.67 3.56
CA ASP A 66 -3.02 20.10 3.28
C ASP A 66 -1.70 20.88 3.30
N LYS A 67 -0.76 20.50 4.17
CA LYS A 67 0.57 21.14 4.28
C LYS A 67 1.50 20.81 3.10
N TYR A 68 1.50 19.57 2.62
CA TYR A 68 2.47 19.08 1.64
C TYR A 68 1.88 18.83 0.25
N GLY A 69 0.56 18.81 0.10
CA GLY A 69 -0.14 18.53 -1.15
C GLY A 69 -0.11 17.04 -1.54
N PHE A 70 -0.09 16.15 -0.54
CA PHE A 70 -0.06 14.70 -0.79
C PHE A 70 -1.44 14.11 -1.00
N ASN A 71 -1.49 13.01 -1.77
CA ASN A 71 -2.63 12.09 -1.73
C ASN A 71 -2.47 11.14 -0.55
N ILE A 72 -3.51 10.99 0.25
CA ILE A 72 -3.48 10.15 1.45
C ILE A 72 -4.20 8.83 1.19
N ILE A 73 -3.53 7.72 1.54
CA ILE A 73 -4.12 6.39 1.58
C ILE A 73 -4.24 5.93 3.03
N SER A 74 -5.41 5.49 3.47
CA SER A 74 -5.58 4.82 4.76
C SER A 74 -6.46 3.59 4.64
N GLU A 75 -6.28 2.65 5.58
CA GLU A 75 -6.92 1.35 5.58
C GLU A 75 -8.23 1.39 6.37
N VAL A 76 -9.31 0.91 5.75
CA VAL A 76 -10.58 0.62 6.42
C VAL A 76 -10.42 -0.68 7.23
N LYS A 77 -10.84 -0.66 8.50
CA LYS A 77 -10.80 -1.81 9.40
C LYS A 77 -12.06 -2.65 9.32
N ASP A 78 -13.20 -1.98 9.30
CA ASP A 78 -14.53 -2.56 9.17
C ASP A 78 -15.50 -1.57 8.51
N ALA A 79 -16.70 -2.02 8.16
CA ALA A 79 -17.66 -1.20 7.43
C ALA A 79 -18.07 0.08 8.19
N SER A 80 -18.05 0.08 9.52
CA SER A 80 -18.44 1.25 10.34
C SER A 80 -17.42 2.41 10.29
N HIS A 81 -16.18 2.13 9.85
CA HIS A 81 -15.13 3.15 9.71
C HIS A 81 -14.97 3.68 8.29
N VAL A 82 -15.79 3.21 7.33
CA VAL A 82 -15.67 3.62 5.93
C VAL A 82 -15.87 5.12 5.79
N ASP A 83 -16.91 5.68 6.43
CA ASP A 83 -17.23 7.11 6.33
C ASP A 83 -16.11 7.99 6.92
N ASP A 84 -15.58 7.63 8.09
CA ASP A 84 -14.45 8.35 8.70
C ASP A 84 -13.21 8.32 7.79
N VAL A 85 -12.87 7.16 7.22
CA VAL A 85 -11.71 7.05 6.33
C VAL A 85 -11.92 7.85 5.05
N ILE A 86 -13.14 7.84 4.50
CA ILE A 86 -13.48 8.60 3.29
C ILE A 86 -13.33 10.10 3.52
N GLU A 87 -13.74 10.61 4.65
CA GLU A 87 -13.68 12.05 4.94
C GLU A 87 -12.23 12.58 4.88
N TYR A 88 -11.27 11.83 5.44
CA TYR A 88 -9.88 12.30 5.64
C TYR A 88 -8.86 11.74 4.65
N THR A 89 -9.25 10.90 3.69
CA THR A 89 -8.31 10.27 2.75
C THR A 89 -8.70 10.48 1.30
N ASP A 90 -7.76 10.33 0.39
CA ASP A 90 -7.98 10.45 -1.06
C ASP A 90 -8.15 9.08 -1.72
N ILE A 91 -7.55 8.03 -1.13
CA ILE A 91 -7.61 6.65 -1.61
C ILE A 91 -7.93 5.75 -0.42
N ILE A 92 -8.92 4.88 -0.58
CA ILE A 92 -9.35 3.93 0.44
C ILE A 92 -8.58 2.63 0.27
N GLN A 93 -7.89 2.15 1.30
CA GLN A 93 -7.27 0.83 1.25
C GLN A 93 -8.15 -0.22 1.91
N ILE A 94 -8.37 -1.34 1.22
CA ILE A 94 -8.94 -2.55 1.79
C ILE A 94 -7.79 -3.51 2.09
N GLY A 95 -7.60 -3.84 3.37
CA GLY A 95 -6.53 -4.71 3.83
C GLY A 95 -6.71 -6.17 3.38
N ALA A 96 -5.61 -6.93 3.31
CA ALA A 96 -5.63 -8.33 2.87
C ALA A 96 -6.57 -9.24 3.68
N LYS A 97 -6.78 -8.95 4.96
CA LYS A 97 -7.73 -9.69 5.82
C LYS A 97 -9.18 -9.36 5.52
N ALA A 98 -9.44 -8.16 5.00
CA ALA A 98 -10.78 -7.68 4.68
C ALA A 98 -11.17 -7.93 3.21
N MET A 99 -10.33 -8.59 2.42
CA MET A 99 -10.62 -8.89 1.00
C MET A 99 -11.91 -9.70 0.80
N TYR A 100 -12.30 -10.50 1.79
CA TYR A 100 -13.53 -11.30 1.76
C TYR A 100 -14.71 -10.65 2.48
N ASP A 101 -14.54 -9.44 3.03
CA ASP A 101 -15.62 -8.73 3.71
C ASP A 101 -16.50 -8.01 2.69
N HIS A 102 -17.59 -8.67 2.31
CA HIS A 102 -18.53 -8.12 1.32
C HIS A 102 -19.19 -6.80 1.78
N GLY A 103 -19.29 -6.56 3.10
CA GLY A 103 -19.79 -5.28 3.62
C GLY A 103 -18.84 -4.15 3.27
N ILE A 104 -17.54 -4.31 3.54
CA ILE A 104 -16.50 -3.34 3.20
C ILE A 104 -16.41 -3.16 1.67
N LEU A 105 -16.40 -4.25 0.90
CA LEU A 105 -16.30 -4.19 -0.56
C LEU A 105 -17.46 -3.38 -1.17
N ARG A 106 -18.69 -3.61 -0.72
CA ARG A 106 -19.86 -2.87 -1.21
C ARG A 106 -19.86 -1.41 -0.76
N GLU A 107 -19.61 -1.13 0.52
CA GLU A 107 -19.58 0.25 1.00
C GLU A 107 -18.51 1.08 0.29
N THR A 108 -17.30 0.55 0.09
CA THR A 108 -16.26 1.24 -0.67
C THR A 108 -16.60 1.34 -2.17
N GLY A 109 -17.34 0.37 -2.69
CA GLY A 109 -17.82 0.37 -4.08
C GLY A 109 -18.88 1.46 -4.36
N ARG A 110 -19.66 1.88 -3.36
CA ARG A 110 -20.62 2.99 -3.48
C ARG A 110 -19.97 4.36 -3.45
N GLN A 111 -18.68 4.41 -3.09
CA GLN A 111 -17.94 5.66 -3.04
C GLN A 111 -17.34 6.00 -4.40
N ARG A 112 -16.93 7.27 -4.58
CA ARG A 112 -16.26 7.71 -5.82
C ARG A 112 -14.73 7.75 -5.70
N LYS A 113 -14.20 7.60 -4.47
CA LYS A 113 -12.75 7.61 -4.22
C LYS A 113 -12.11 6.32 -4.72
N PRO A 114 -10.87 6.38 -5.24
CA PRO A 114 -10.14 5.19 -5.63
C PRO A 114 -9.98 4.20 -4.47
N VAL A 115 -10.01 2.92 -4.79
CA VAL A 115 -9.85 1.82 -3.83
C VAL A 115 -8.60 1.02 -4.16
N LEU A 116 -7.69 0.89 -3.19
CA LEU A 116 -6.53 0.00 -3.23
C LEU A 116 -6.91 -1.32 -2.53
N LEU A 117 -7.23 -2.34 -3.32
CA LEU A 117 -7.60 -3.67 -2.81
C LEU A 117 -6.36 -4.55 -2.66
N LYS A 118 -6.03 -4.95 -1.43
CA LYS A 118 -4.90 -5.85 -1.16
C LYS A 118 -5.32 -7.31 -1.22
N ARG A 119 -4.55 -8.13 -1.96
CA ARG A 119 -4.77 -9.56 -2.09
C ARG A 119 -4.69 -10.26 -0.74
N GLY A 120 -5.65 -11.12 -0.45
CA GLY A 120 -5.62 -12.04 0.69
C GLY A 120 -4.46 -13.03 0.55
N PHE A 121 -3.72 -13.27 1.63
CA PHE A 121 -2.53 -14.12 1.58
C PHE A 121 -2.84 -15.62 1.37
N GLY A 122 -4.08 -16.03 1.44
CA GLY A 122 -4.57 -17.38 1.13
C GLY A 122 -5.48 -17.42 -0.10
N SER A 123 -5.62 -16.32 -0.85
CA SER A 123 -6.52 -16.25 -2.00
C SER A 123 -5.81 -16.68 -3.30
N ASN A 124 -6.57 -17.33 -4.17
CA ASN A 124 -6.18 -17.48 -5.56
C ASN A 124 -6.48 -16.19 -6.37
N LEU A 125 -6.05 -16.16 -7.63
CA LEU A 125 -6.22 -14.97 -8.48
C LEU A 125 -7.69 -14.71 -8.83
N GLN A 126 -8.48 -15.76 -9.02
CA GLN A 126 -9.90 -15.61 -9.31
C GLN A 126 -10.67 -14.95 -8.16
N GLU A 127 -10.43 -15.39 -6.93
CA GLU A 127 -11.04 -14.77 -5.73
C GLU A 127 -10.63 -13.30 -5.59
N PHE A 128 -9.38 -12.98 -5.92
CA PHE A 128 -8.86 -11.61 -5.86
C PHE A 128 -9.54 -10.71 -6.89
N VAL A 129 -9.68 -11.17 -8.13
CA VAL A 129 -10.41 -10.43 -9.20
C VAL A 129 -11.89 -10.31 -8.85
N GLN A 130 -12.53 -11.37 -8.35
CA GLN A 130 -13.92 -11.32 -7.92
C GLN A 130 -14.16 -10.31 -6.79
N ALA A 131 -13.23 -10.19 -5.85
CA ALA A 131 -13.32 -9.15 -4.81
C ALA A 131 -13.27 -7.73 -5.41
N ALA A 132 -12.48 -7.51 -6.46
CA ALA A 132 -12.51 -6.25 -7.20
C ALA A 132 -13.83 -6.05 -7.94
N GLU A 133 -14.42 -7.10 -8.52
CA GLU A 133 -15.72 -7.05 -9.19
C GLU A 133 -16.85 -6.64 -8.24
N PHE A 134 -16.81 -7.02 -6.96
CA PHE A 134 -17.79 -6.53 -5.98
C PHE A 134 -17.74 -5.00 -5.84
N ILE A 135 -16.56 -4.39 -5.87
CA ILE A 135 -16.41 -2.94 -5.80
C ILE A 135 -16.91 -2.29 -7.11
N LEU A 136 -16.50 -2.85 -8.25
CA LEU A 136 -16.91 -2.36 -9.58
C LEU A 136 -18.41 -2.44 -9.78
N SER A 137 -19.06 -3.51 -9.32
CA SER A 137 -20.51 -3.74 -9.48
C SER A 137 -21.38 -2.75 -8.70
N GLU A 138 -20.86 -2.15 -7.63
CA GLU A 138 -21.52 -1.08 -6.87
C GLU A 138 -21.33 0.31 -7.52
N GLY A 139 -20.57 0.41 -8.63
CA GLY A 139 -20.44 1.60 -9.46
C GLY A 139 -19.13 2.38 -9.30
N ASN A 140 -18.16 1.87 -8.55
CA ASN A 140 -16.83 2.50 -8.44
C ASN A 140 -15.84 1.90 -9.45
N PRO A 141 -15.48 2.60 -10.55
CA PRO A 141 -14.54 2.09 -11.55
C PRO A 141 -13.08 2.25 -11.14
N ASN A 142 -12.80 2.96 -10.04
CA ASN A 142 -11.46 3.35 -9.64
C ASN A 142 -10.85 2.32 -8.67
N VAL A 143 -10.56 1.13 -9.15
CA VAL A 143 -9.99 0.04 -8.36
C VAL A 143 -8.56 -0.24 -8.78
N MET A 144 -7.64 -0.34 -7.82
CA MET A 144 -6.26 -0.78 -8.00
C MET A 144 -6.04 -2.09 -7.26
N LEU A 145 -5.36 -3.04 -7.90
CA LEU A 145 -5.02 -4.33 -7.31
C LEU A 145 -3.65 -4.24 -6.63
N CYS A 146 -3.53 -4.72 -5.38
CA CYS A 146 -2.27 -4.75 -4.69
C CYS A 146 -1.86 -6.20 -4.34
N GLU A 147 -0.91 -6.75 -5.10
CA GLU A 147 -0.23 -8.00 -4.74
C GLU A 147 0.74 -7.72 -3.59
N ARG A 148 0.74 -8.56 -2.56
CA ARG A 148 1.49 -8.35 -1.32
C ARG A 148 2.10 -9.63 -0.73
N GLY A 149 2.13 -10.68 -1.50
CA GLY A 149 2.60 -11.99 -1.11
C GLY A 149 1.48 -12.93 -0.65
N ILE A 150 1.62 -14.16 -1.07
CA ILE A 150 0.74 -15.28 -0.72
C ILE A 150 1.45 -16.26 0.21
N ARG A 151 0.69 -17.02 0.97
CA ARG A 151 1.21 -18.09 1.81
C ARG A 151 1.56 -19.28 0.94
N THR A 152 2.80 -19.76 1.06
CA THR A 152 3.30 -20.97 0.41
C THR A 152 3.92 -21.90 1.46
N PHE A 153 4.58 -22.94 1.02
CA PHE A 153 5.35 -23.82 1.90
C PHE A 153 6.65 -23.19 2.43
N GLU A 154 7.12 -22.08 1.82
CA GLU A 154 8.34 -21.39 2.27
C GLU A 154 8.08 -20.66 3.60
N THR A 155 9.02 -20.76 4.52
CA THR A 155 8.92 -20.19 5.87
C THR A 155 10.05 -19.22 6.24
N LYS A 156 11.04 -19.04 5.35
CA LYS A 156 12.18 -18.14 5.58
C LYS A 156 11.88 -16.69 5.24
N THR A 157 10.89 -16.47 4.39
CA THR A 157 10.29 -15.15 4.13
C THR A 157 8.89 -15.11 4.71
N ARG A 158 8.34 -13.91 4.90
CA ARG A 158 7.00 -13.77 5.46
C ARG A 158 5.93 -14.35 4.54
N PHE A 159 6.05 -14.08 3.24
CA PHE A 159 5.20 -14.56 2.16
C PHE A 159 6.01 -14.67 0.87
N THR A 160 5.45 -15.35 -0.11
CA THR A 160 6.01 -15.38 -1.48
C THR A 160 5.29 -14.37 -2.35
N LEU A 161 6.01 -13.39 -2.91
CA LEU A 161 5.42 -12.45 -3.86
C LEU A 161 5.14 -13.17 -5.18
N ASP A 162 3.87 -13.20 -5.60
CA ASP A 162 3.41 -13.92 -6.78
C ASP A 162 3.57 -13.10 -8.06
N LEU A 163 4.80 -13.01 -8.57
CA LEU A 163 5.09 -12.28 -9.81
C LEU A 163 4.47 -12.96 -11.05
N CYS A 164 4.31 -14.28 -11.03
CA CYS A 164 3.59 -14.99 -12.09
C CYS A 164 2.11 -14.56 -12.12
N GLY A 165 1.48 -14.49 -10.94
CA GLY A 165 0.12 -13.98 -10.81
C GLY A 165 -0.02 -12.53 -11.24
N VAL A 166 0.98 -11.69 -11.02
CA VAL A 166 1.01 -10.31 -11.52
C VAL A 166 0.99 -10.29 -13.05
N SER A 167 1.77 -11.14 -13.72
CA SER A 167 1.74 -11.26 -15.19
C SER A 167 0.36 -11.69 -15.70
N PHE A 168 -0.31 -12.63 -15.01
CA PHE A 168 -1.68 -13.01 -15.32
C PHE A 168 -2.65 -11.83 -15.18
N LEU A 169 -2.58 -11.07 -14.09
CA LEU A 169 -3.45 -9.92 -13.87
C LEU A 169 -3.26 -8.83 -14.93
N LYS A 170 -2.02 -8.58 -15.36
CA LYS A 170 -1.71 -7.61 -16.44
C LYS A 170 -2.34 -8.00 -17.77
N GLU A 171 -2.43 -9.29 -18.08
CA GLU A 171 -3.00 -9.79 -19.33
C GLU A 171 -4.54 -9.81 -19.28
N HIS A 172 -5.15 -10.12 -18.11
CA HIS A 172 -6.55 -10.42 -18.00
C HIS A 172 -7.39 -9.31 -17.34
N THR A 173 -6.75 -8.21 -16.90
CA THR A 173 -7.45 -7.05 -16.32
C THR A 173 -6.88 -5.75 -16.89
N ASN A 174 -7.69 -4.69 -16.84
CA ASN A 174 -7.25 -3.32 -17.13
C ASN A 174 -7.03 -2.50 -15.84
N LEU A 175 -7.04 -3.15 -14.68
CA LEU A 175 -6.87 -2.48 -13.40
C LEU A 175 -5.39 -2.22 -13.12
N PRO A 176 -5.02 -1.04 -12.57
CA PRO A 176 -3.66 -0.77 -12.15
C PRO A 176 -3.17 -1.77 -11.09
N ILE A 177 -1.91 -2.19 -11.19
CA ILE A 177 -1.32 -3.19 -10.30
C ILE A 177 -0.20 -2.57 -9.47
N ILE A 178 -0.37 -2.61 -8.17
CA ILE A 178 0.55 -2.14 -7.15
C ILE A 178 1.21 -3.35 -6.48
N LEU A 179 2.49 -3.27 -6.14
CA LEU A 179 3.20 -4.34 -5.45
C LEU A 179 3.71 -3.90 -4.07
N ASP A 180 3.39 -4.66 -3.04
CA ASP A 180 3.83 -4.44 -1.66
C ASP A 180 4.97 -5.41 -1.31
N THR A 181 6.18 -4.99 -1.56
CA THR A 181 7.38 -5.80 -1.36
C THR A 181 7.75 -5.95 0.11
N SER A 182 7.46 -4.95 0.95
CA SER A 182 7.74 -4.98 2.37
C SER A 182 6.97 -6.08 3.09
N HIS A 183 5.66 -6.21 2.81
CA HIS A 183 4.85 -7.26 3.42
C HIS A 183 5.12 -8.64 2.85
N ALA A 184 5.52 -8.74 1.59
CA ALA A 184 5.90 -10.01 0.99
C ALA A 184 7.18 -10.55 1.64
N MET A 185 8.23 -9.75 1.66
CA MET A 185 9.55 -10.13 2.19
C MET A 185 9.53 -10.32 3.70
N GLY A 186 8.99 -9.34 4.44
CA GLY A 186 8.97 -9.35 5.91
C GLY A 186 10.29 -8.96 6.58
N TYR A 187 11.35 -8.74 5.81
CA TYR A 187 12.69 -8.34 6.25
C TYR A 187 13.27 -7.25 5.34
N SER A 188 13.82 -6.18 5.95
CA SER A 188 14.31 -5.01 5.21
C SER A 188 15.41 -5.33 4.21
N TYR A 189 16.29 -6.30 4.52
CA TYR A 189 17.42 -6.66 3.65
C TYR A 189 17.03 -7.09 2.24
N GLY A 190 15.87 -7.71 2.06
CA GLY A 190 15.42 -8.22 0.75
C GLY A 190 14.46 -7.29 0.01
N VAL A 191 13.97 -6.23 0.68
CA VAL A 191 13.02 -5.29 0.07
C VAL A 191 13.60 -4.59 -1.16
N PRO A 192 14.86 -4.07 -1.16
CA PRO A 192 15.41 -3.40 -2.33
C PRO A 192 15.53 -4.29 -3.56
N ASP A 193 15.95 -5.55 -3.40
CA ASP A 193 16.10 -6.50 -4.52
C ASP A 193 14.75 -6.85 -5.11
N LEU A 194 13.79 -7.17 -4.25
CA LEU A 194 12.43 -7.50 -4.66
C LEU A 194 11.74 -6.31 -5.35
N THR A 195 11.96 -5.09 -4.85
CA THR A 195 11.42 -3.86 -5.44
C THR A 195 11.96 -3.63 -6.85
N ARG A 196 13.27 -3.84 -7.08
CA ARG A 196 13.86 -3.74 -8.42
C ARG A 196 13.25 -4.75 -9.39
N ALA A 197 13.05 -5.99 -8.94
CA ALA A 197 12.39 -7.02 -9.76
C ALA A 197 10.95 -6.62 -10.12
N CYS A 198 10.19 -6.06 -9.18
CA CYS A 198 8.84 -5.56 -9.42
C CYS A 198 8.81 -4.44 -10.46
N VAL A 199 9.71 -3.47 -10.36
CA VAL A 199 9.81 -2.38 -11.34
C VAL A 199 10.14 -2.92 -12.74
N ALA A 200 11.04 -3.91 -12.81
CA ALA A 200 11.40 -4.53 -14.09
C ALA A 200 10.22 -5.24 -14.78
N MET A 201 9.18 -5.62 -14.07
CA MET A 201 7.92 -6.12 -14.64
C MET A 201 7.04 -5.04 -15.27
N GLY A 202 7.37 -3.76 -15.12
CA GLY A 202 6.57 -2.65 -15.65
C GLY A 202 5.21 -2.53 -14.97
N ILE A 203 5.18 -2.60 -13.65
CA ILE A 203 4.00 -2.41 -12.80
C ILE A 203 3.58 -0.93 -12.72
N ASP A 204 2.41 -0.66 -12.13
CA ASP A 204 1.85 0.69 -12.05
C ASP A 204 2.17 1.40 -10.73
N GLY A 205 2.59 0.66 -9.69
CA GLY A 205 2.95 1.27 -8.41
C GLY A 205 3.61 0.32 -7.42
N LEU A 206 4.20 0.90 -6.39
CA LEU A 206 4.87 0.20 -5.29
C LEU A 206 4.33 0.64 -3.94
N LEU A 207 4.35 -0.24 -2.97
CA LEU A 207 4.05 0.03 -1.58
C LEU A 207 5.26 -0.37 -0.72
N ILE A 208 5.99 0.59 -0.20
CA ILE A 208 7.23 0.38 0.57
C ILE A 208 7.07 0.89 1.99
N GLU A 209 7.52 0.12 2.97
CA GLU A 209 7.56 0.56 4.37
C GLU A 209 8.92 1.15 4.72
N SER A 210 8.93 2.36 5.23
CA SER A 210 10.13 2.96 5.80
C SER A 210 9.84 3.73 7.10
N HIS A 211 10.86 4.00 7.90
CA HIS A 211 10.76 4.62 9.21
C HIS A 211 12.04 5.40 9.54
N PRO A 212 11.95 6.58 10.18
CA PRO A 212 13.15 7.33 10.58
C PRO A 212 14.09 6.50 11.47
N ASN A 213 13.53 5.67 12.35
CA ASN A 213 14.29 4.73 13.17
C ASN A 213 13.53 3.39 13.28
N PRO A 214 13.76 2.40 12.39
CA PRO A 214 13.00 1.14 12.39
C PRO A 214 13.01 0.36 13.70
N SER A 215 14.07 0.49 14.50
CA SER A 215 14.18 -0.21 15.79
C SER A 215 13.18 0.28 16.85
N GLU A 216 12.68 1.50 16.73
CA GLU A 216 11.67 2.11 17.62
C GLU A 216 10.24 1.88 17.14
N ALA A 217 10.08 1.24 15.99
CA ALA A 217 8.75 1.01 15.40
C ALA A 217 7.88 0.15 16.31
N LYS A 218 6.66 0.59 16.62
CA LYS A 218 5.68 -0.15 17.42
C LYS A 218 5.14 -1.38 16.70
N SER A 219 5.43 -1.53 15.40
CA SER A 219 5.00 -2.69 14.62
C SER A 219 5.81 -2.87 13.35
N ASP A 220 5.90 -4.13 12.89
CA ASP A 220 6.51 -4.52 11.61
C ASP A 220 7.94 -3.96 11.40
N ALA A 221 8.71 -3.78 12.49
CA ALA A 221 10.06 -3.18 12.48
C ALA A 221 11.03 -3.86 11.51
N SER A 222 10.96 -5.20 11.42
CA SER A 222 11.90 -6.01 10.65
C SER A 222 11.86 -5.76 9.14
N GLN A 223 10.75 -5.27 8.60
CA GLN A 223 10.55 -5.07 7.16
C GLN A 223 10.69 -3.61 6.70
N GLN A 224 10.88 -2.69 7.64
CA GLN A 224 10.97 -1.26 7.35
C GLN A 224 12.38 -0.85 6.98
N LEU A 225 12.50 -0.09 5.90
CA LEU A 225 13.75 0.57 5.53
C LEU A 225 13.95 1.83 6.39
N ASN A 226 15.17 2.15 6.79
CA ASN A 226 15.47 3.49 7.22
C ASN A 226 15.51 4.45 6.03
N PHE A 227 15.62 5.76 6.27
CA PHE A 227 15.55 6.75 5.20
C PHE A 227 16.73 6.69 4.22
N ASP A 228 17.92 6.34 4.71
CA ASP A 228 19.10 6.17 3.84
C ASP A 228 18.97 4.94 2.94
N GLU A 229 18.47 3.82 3.49
CA GLU A 229 18.17 2.61 2.73
C GLU A 229 17.08 2.86 1.69
N PHE A 230 16.03 3.59 2.07
CA PHE A 230 14.97 3.98 1.14
C PHE A 230 15.53 4.82 0.00
N ASN A 231 16.30 5.87 0.28
CA ASN A 231 16.88 6.75 -0.73
C ASN A 231 17.82 5.97 -1.68
N LYS A 232 18.67 5.10 -1.15
CA LYS A 232 19.56 4.25 -1.97
C LYS A 232 18.77 3.32 -2.88
N MET A 233 17.73 2.68 -2.33
CA MET A 233 16.84 1.84 -3.13
C MET A 233 16.16 2.67 -4.21
N PHE A 234 15.53 3.79 -3.87
CA PHE A 234 14.80 4.67 -4.78
C PHE A 234 15.66 5.12 -5.96
N GLU A 235 16.89 5.58 -5.70
CA GLU A 235 17.83 5.93 -6.76
C GLU A 235 18.16 4.75 -7.69
N SER A 236 18.24 3.52 -7.14
CA SER A 236 18.51 2.33 -7.92
C SER A 236 17.38 1.92 -8.88
N LEU A 237 16.16 2.44 -8.67
CA LEU A 237 15.00 2.14 -9.53
C LEU A 237 15.02 2.95 -10.83
N LYS A 238 15.60 4.15 -10.84
CA LYS A 238 15.58 5.06 -11.99
C LYS A 238 16.04 4.43 -13.30
N PRO A 239 17.20 3.75 -13.37
CA PRO A 239 17.65 3.11 -14.61
C PRO A 239 16.74 1.94 -15.04
N ILE A 240 16.11 1.24 -14.08
CA ILE A 240 15.20 0.14 -14.38
C ILE A 240 13.89 0.67 -14.96
N CYS A 241 13.32 1.72 -14.35
CA CYS A 241 12.13 2.40 -14.87
C CYS A 241 12.35 2.84 -16.32
N LYS A 242 13.49 3.45 -16.61
CA LYS A 242 13.85 3.86 -17.98
C LYS A 242 13.90 2.66 -18.94
N ALA A 243 14.47 1.53 -18.51
CA ALA A 243 14.59 0.32 -19.33
C ALA A 243 13.22 -0.30 -19.68
N VAL A 244 12.20 -0.12 -18.85
CA VAL A 244 10.84 -0.62 -19.08
C VAL A 244 9.86 0.47 -19.54
N ASN A 245 10.36 1.62 -20.00
CA ASN A 245 9.58 2.77 -20.47
C ASN A 245 8.57 3.27 -19.43
N ARG A 246 8.96 3.30 -18.16
CA ARG A 246 8.20 3.88 -17.06
C ARG A 246 8.94 5.09 -16.49
N ASN A 247 8.20 6.01 -15.89
CA ASN A 247 8.77 7.13 -15.15
C ASN A 247 8.59 6.89 -13.65
N LEU A 248 9.57 7.22 -12.88
CA LEU A 248 9.48 7.29 -11.42
C LEU A 248 8.99 8.69 -11.07
N ILE A 249 7.80 8.78 -10.49
CA ILE A 249 7.16 10.06 -10.13
C ILE A 249 6.96 10.06 -8.63
#